data_69ae9230e9fa08916723c22cf000083c
#
_entry.id   69ae9230e9fa08916723c22cf000083c
#
_cell.length_a   1.000
_cell.length_b   1.000
_cell.length_c   1.000
_cell.angle_alpha   90.00
_cell.angle_beta   90.00
_cell.angle_gamma   90.00
#
_symmetry.space_group_name_H-M   'P 1'
#
loop_
_entity.id
_entity.type
_entity.pdbx_description
1 polymer ?
#
loop_
_entity_poly.entity_id
_entity_poly.type
_entity_poly.pdbx_seq_one_letter_code
_entity_poly.pdbx_strand_id
1 'polypeptide(L)'
;MGEVLLRDELRKLGLAGRVEVESAGTGDWHLGEAMDSRARAELTRHGYDVSRHQARQIQASWLKDYDLLVAMDRANLASLRRMAADDADLAGRIQLMLSFDPDAPEGAEVPDPYNGRPEDYAEVFELVQAAARGLAGRLAAKL
;
A
#
# COMPACT_ATOMS: atom_id res chain seq x y z
N MET A 1 -3.10 4.75 3.61
CA MET A 1 -4.06 5.00 2.50
C MET A 1 -4.22 3.77 1.60
N GLY A 2 -3.14 3.16 1.16
CA GLY A 2 -3.20 1.98 0.27
C GLY A 2 -3.96 0.79 0.86
N GLU A 3 -3.74 0.48 2.14
CA GLU A 3 -4.45 -0.60 2.81
C GLU A 3 -5.97 -0.40 2.78
N VAL A 4 -6.42 0.80 3.11
CA VAL A 4 -7.86 1.13 3.15
C VAL A 4 -8.48 1.04 1.76
N LEU A 5 -7.83 1.61 0.76
CA LEU A 5 -8.32 1.63 -0.62
C LEU A 5 -8.35 0.23 -1.23
N LEU A 6 -7.30 -0.57 -1.00
CA LEU A 6 -7.24 -1.93 -1.52
C LEU A 6 -8.31 -2.83 -0.88
N ARG A 7 -8.50 -2.73 0.42
CA ARG A 7 -9.57 -3.49 1.11
C ARG A 7 -10.94 -3.18 0.51
N ASP A 8 -11.21 -1.92 0.22
CA ASP A 8 -12.50 -1.51 -0.37
C ASP A 8 -12.69 -2.08 -1.77
N GLU A 9 -11.66 -2.03 -2.61
CA GLU A 9 -11.74 -2.57 -3.96
C GLU A 9 -11.94 -4.10 -3.95
N LEU A 10 -11.29 -4.79 -3.02
CA LEU A 10 -11.49 -6.24 -2.84
C LEU A 10 -12.90 -6.56 -2.36
N ARG A 11 -13.45 -5.74 -1.46
CA ARG A 11 -14.82 -5.89 -0.99
C ARG A 11 -15.82 -5.77 -2.15
N LYS A 12 -15.62 -4.80 -3.03
CA LYS A 12 -16.47 -4.60 -4.22
C LYS A 12 -16.47 -5.81 -5.15
N LEU A 13 -15.37 -6.57 -5.17
CA LEU A 13 -15.22 -7.78 -5.99
C LEU A 13 -15.63 -9.06 -5.25
N GLY A 14 -16.11 -8.95 -4.02
CA GLY A 14 -16.48 -10.10 -3.22
C GLY A 14 -15.32 -10.90 -2.66
N LEU A 15 -14.13 -10.31 -2.57
CA LEU A 15 -12.90 -10.99 -2.16
C LEU A 15 -12.45 -10.67 -0.73
N ALA A 16 -13.23 -9.92 0.04
CA ALA A 16 -12.83 -9.47 1.37
C ALA A 16 -12.43 -10.61 2.32
N GLY A 17 -13.06 -11.78 2.20
CA GLY A 17 -12.73 -12.94 3.03
C GLY A 17 -11.64 -13.84 2.47
N ARG A 18 -11.11 -13.54 1.29
CA ARG A 18 -10.11 -14.36 0.59
C ARG A 18 -8.73 -13.73 0.51
N VAL A 19 -8.62 -12.44 0.78
CA VAL A 19 -7.37 -11.69 0.72
C VAL A 19 -7.24 -10.87 2.00
N GLU A 20 -6.15 -11.09 2.73
CA GLU A 20 -5.79 -10.25 3.87
C GLU A 20 -4.88 -9.13 3.42
N VAL A 21 -5.17 -7.91 3.86
CA VAL A 21 -4.39 -6.72 3.52
C VAL A 21 -3.90 -6.06 4.81
N GLU A 22 -2.61 -5.84 4.87
CA GLU A 22 -1.97 -5.15 5.99
C GLU A 22 -1.01 -4.11 5.47
N SER A 23 -0.70 -3.11 6.26
CA SER A 23 0.28 -2.09 5.92
C SER A 23 1.30 -1.90 7.03
N ALA A 24 2.50 -1.47 6.66
CA ALA A 24 3.59 -1.18 7.59
C ALA A 24 4.54 -0.16 6.99
N GLY A 25 5.29 0.55 7.84
CA GLY A 25 6.34 1.45 7.41
C GLY A 25 7.72 0.81 7.53
N THR A 26 8.70 1.39 6.87
CA THR A 26 10.09 0.95 6.95
C THR A 26 10.88 1.64 8.07
N GLY A 27 10.32 2.72 8.66
CA GLY A 27 10.88 3.41 9.82
C GLY A 27 10.12 3.11 11.11
N ASP A 28 10.66 3.54 12.25
CA ASP A 28 10.07 3.29 13.56
C ASP A 28 9.31 4.49 14.15
N TRP A 29 9.40 5.65 13.52
CA TRP A 29 8.63 6.81 13.95
C TRP A 29 7.14 6.58 13.64
N HIS A 30 6.28 7.06 14.52
CA HIS A 30 4.83 6.89 14.43
C HIS A 30 4.30 5.46 14.71
N LEU A 31 5.12 4.57 15.32
CA LEU A 31 4.67 3.24 15.73
C LEU A 31 3.46 3.35 16.67
N GLY A 32 2.41 2.59 16.36
CA GLY A 32 1.19 2.57 17.17
C GLY A 32 0.30 3.80 17.01
N GLU A 33 0.74 4.81 16.27
CA GLU A 33 -0.06 6.00 16.02
C GLU A 33 -1.14 5.76 14.96
N ALA A 34 -2.20 6.54 15.02
CA ALA A 34 -3.21 6.56 13.99
C ALA A 34 -2.63 7.14 12.68
N MET A 35 -3.31 6.92 11.57
CA MET A 35 -2.97 7.49 10.29
C MET A 35 -2.77 9.01 10.38
N ASP A 36 -1.83 9.57 9.62
CA ASP A 36 -1.63 11.02 9.49
C ASP A 36 -2.97 11.72 9.27
N SER A 37 -3.20 12.82 10.00
CA SER A 37 -4.49 13.49 10.01
C SER A 37 -4.94 13.99 8.63
N ARG A 38 -4.00 14.37 7.76
CA ARG A 38 -4.31 14.85 6.41
C ARG A 38 -4.70 13.71 5.48
N ALA A 39 -4.01 12.56 5.58
CA ALA A 39 -4.39 11.36 4.86
C ALA A 39 -5.75 10.85 5.32
N ARG A 40 -5.98 10.87 6.64
CA ARG A 40 -7.27 10.51 7.23
C ARG A 40 -8.39 11.41 6.71
N ALA A 41 -8.17 12.73 6.67
CA ALA A 41 -9.14 13.69 6.19
C ALA A 41 -9.51 13.42 4.72
N GLU A 42 -8.52 13.13 3.88
CA GLU A 42 -8.76 12.81 2.47
C GLU A 42 -9.61 11.54 2.32
N LEU A 43 -9.27 10.47 3.03
CA LEU A 43 -10.05 9.22 2.98
C LEU A 43 -11.46 9.41 3.53
N THR A 44 -11.60 10.13 4.65
CA THR A 44 -12.91 10.39 5.27
C THR A 44 -13.80 11.21 4.33
N ARG A 45 -13.22 12.18 3.62
CA ARG A 45 -13.94 12.98 2.63
C ARG A 45 -14.55 12.12 1.53
N HIS A 46 -13.90 10.99 1.19
CA HIS A 46 -14.39 10.03 0.20
C HIS A 46 -15.24 8.90 0.82
N GLY A 47 -15.54 8.97 2.13
CA GLY A 47 -16.44 8.03 2.78
C GLY A 47 -15.78 6.77 3.35
N TYR A 48 -14.46 6.73 3.46
CA TYR A 48 -13.75 5.56 4.00
C TYR A 48 -13.60 5.62 5.52
N ASP A 49 -13.75 4.47 6.17
CA ASP A 49 -13.50 4.31 7.61
C ASP A 49 -12.03 3.99 7.85
N VAL A 50 -11.35 4.84 8.61
CA VAL A 50 -9.93 4.72 8.93
C VAL A 50 -9.67 4.52 10.43
N SER A 51 -10.72 4.29 11.21
CA SER A 51 -10.62 4.26 12.67
C SER A 51 -9.71 3.16 13.23
N ARG A 52 -9.52 2.08 12.48
CA ARG A 52 -8.73 0.92 12.93
C ARG A 52 -7.29 0.91 12.44
N HIS A 53 -6.91 1.87 11.60
CA HIS A 53 -5.55 1.91 11.07
C HIS A 53 -4.57 2.37 12.14
N GLN A 54 -3.47 1.64 12.31
CA GLN A 54 -2.34 2.01 13.17
C GLN A 54 -1.04 1.77 12.43
N ALA A 55 -0.07 2.68 12.60
CA ALA A 55 1.24 2.55 12.01
C ALA A 55 2.02 1.39 12.63
N ARG A 56 2.68 0.59 11.79
CA ARG A 56 3.55 -0.51 12.21
C ARG A 56 4.84 -0.45 11.41
N GLN A 57 5.93 -0.89 12.03
CA GLN A 57 7.21 -1.06 11.33
C GLN A 57 7.32 -2.48 10.80
N ILE A 58 7.68 -2.63 9.51
CA ILE A 58 7.90 -3.94 8.91
C ILE A 58 9.13 -4.59 9.53
N GLN A 59 9.06 -5.90 9.77
CA GLN A 59 10.19 -6.69 10.25
C GLN A 59 10.55 -7.76 9.21
N ALA A 60 11.84 -8.03 9.06
CA ALA A 60 12.30 -9.00 8.06
C ALA A 60 11.67 -10.39 8.24
N SER A 61 11.42 -10.79 9.48
CA SER A 61 10.79 -12.08 9.78
C SER A 61 9.34 -12.21 9.27
N TRP A 62 8.69 -11.07 8.97
CA TRP A 62 7.31 -11.08 8.48
C TRP A 62 7.19 -11.33 6.98
N LEU A 63 8.27 -11.10 6.22
CA LEU A 63 8.21 -11.14 4.75
C LEU A 63 7.70 -12.47 4.20
N LYS A 64 8.06 -13.57 4.85
CA LYS A 64 7.65 -14.92 4.43
C LYS A 64 6.16 -15.18 4.60
N ASP A 65 5.50 -14.40 5.45
CA ASP A 65 4.09 -14.59 5.77
C ASP A 65 3.16 -13.99 4.72
N TYR A 66 3.71 -13.25 3.76
CA TYR A 66 2.93 -12.54 2.75
C TYR A 66 3.21 -13.06 1.34
N ASP A 67 2.16 -13.22 0.56
CA ASP A 67 2.27 -13.64 -0.83
C ASP A 67 2.71 -12.51 -1.75
N LEU A 68 2.44 -11.27 -1.37
CA LEU A 68 2.78 -10.09 -2.14
C LEU A 68 3.19 -8.96 -1.20
N LEU A 69 4.30 -8.31 -1.52
CA LEU A 69 4.85 -7.18 -0.78
C LEU A 69 4.85 -5.96 -1.69
N VAL A 70 4.09 -4.94 -1.33
CA VAL A 70 3.88 -3.77 -2.19
C VAL A 70 4.56 -2.55 -1.59
N ALA A 71 5.49 -1.98 -2.35
CA ALA A 71 6.22 -0.77 -1.97
C ALA A 71 5.57 0.46 -2.59
N MET A 72 5.44 1.54 -1.83
CA MET A 72 4.86 2.79 -2.34
C MET A 72 5.86 3.56 -3.19
N ASP A 73 7.13 3.56 -2.81
CA ASP A 73 8.20 4.27 -3.52
C ASP A 73 9.45 3.41 -3.64
N ARG A 74 10.45 3.94 -4.33
CA ARG A 74 11.71 3.21 -4.56
C ARG A 74 12.53 3.04 -3.29
N ALA A 75 12.42 3.95 -2.32
CA ALA A 75 13.09 3.80 -1.02
C ALA A 75 12.51 2.62 -0.24
N ASN A 76 11.18 2.48 -0.22
CA ASN A 76 10.53 1.30 0.36
C ASN A 76 10.94 0.02 -0.37
N LEU A 77 10.97 0.07 -1.70
CA LEU A 77 11.38 -1.06 -2.54
C LEU A 77 12.80 -1.52 -2.18
N ALA A 78 13.73 -0.57 -2.07
CA ALA A 78 15.11 -0.88 -1.70
C ALA A 78 15.21 -1.47 -0.29
N SER A 79 14.44 -0.95 0.66
CA SER A 79 14.40 -1.48 2.03
C SER A 79 13.89 -2.91 2.06
N LEU A 80 12.81 -3.21 1.35
CA LEU A 80 12.26 -4.55 1.27
C LEU A 80 13.23 -5.52 0.60
N ARG A 81 13.91 -5.09 -0.45
CA ARG A 81 14.92 -5.91 -1.12
C ARG A 81 16.08 -6.24 -0.21
N ARG A 82 16.53 -5.29 0.62
CA ARG A 82 17.57 -5.55 1.62
C ARG A 82 17.10 -6.56 2.67
N MET A 83 15.86 -6.45 3.12
CA MET A 83 15.28 -7.39 4.08
C MET A 83 15.14 -8.79 3.51
N ALA A 84 14.83 -8.91 2.22
CA ALA A 84 14.74 -10.19 1.53
C ALA A 84 16.13 -10.83 1.31
N ALA A 85 17.17 -10.03 1.32
CA ALA A 85 18.57 -10.45 1.15
C ALA A 85 18.76 -11.32 -0.10
N ASP A 86 19.27 -12.54 0.03
CA ASP A 86 19.55 -13.44 -1.10
C ASP A 86 18.37 -14.36 -1.42
N ASP A 87 17.23 -14.18 -0.78
CA ASP A 87 16.04 -15.01 -1.04
C ASP A 87 15.34 -14.53 -2.32
N ALA A 88 15.60 -15.23 -3.43
CA ALA A 88 15.04 -14.89 -4.73
C ALA A 88 13.51 -15.02 -4.77
N ASP A 89 12.94 -15.94 -4.01
CA ASP A 89 11.49 -16.11 -3.94
C ASP A 89 10.83 -14.91 -3.26
N LEU A 90 11.37 -14.43 -2.15
CA LEU A 90 10.89 -13.22 -1.48
C LEU A 90 11.08 -11.99 -2.38
N ALA A 91 12.23 -11.85 -3.04
CA ALA A 91 12.49 -10.73 -3.94
C ALA A 91 11.47 -10.67 -5.07
N GLY A 92 11.04 -11.82 -5.58
CA GLY A 92 10.02 -11.91 -6.62
C GLY A 92 8.62 -11.50 -6.18
N ARG A 93 8.37 -11.42 -4.87
CA ARG A 93 7.07 -10.98 -4.32
C ARG A 93 6.99 -9.47 -4.13
N ILE A 94 8.09 -8.73 -4.31
CA ILE A 94 8.18 -7.30 -4.04
C ILE A 94 7.90 -6.52 -5.32
N GLN A 95 6.90 -5.64 -5.28
CA GLN A 95 6.53 -4.81 -6.42
C GLN A 95 6.14 -3.41 -5.97
N LEU A 96 6.29 -2.43 -6.85
CA LEU A 96 5.81 -1.07 -6.60
C LEU A 96 4.29 -1.00 -6.75
N MET A 97 3.63 -0.23 -5.88
CA MET A 97 2.17 -0.06 -5.91
C MET A 97 1.69 0.40 -7.28
N LEU A 98 2.31 1.41 -7.86
CA LEU A 98 1.88 1.95 -9.15
C LEU A 98 2.17 1.03 -10.34
N SER A 99 2.90 -0.08 -10.14
CA SER A 99 3.05 -1.10 -11.19
C SER A 99 1.72 -1.80 -11.51
N PHE A 100 0.73 -1.69 -10.63
CA PHE A 100 -0.59 -2.26 -10.84
C PHE A 100 -1.56 -1.31 -11.57
N ASP A 101 -1.16 -0.06 -11.79
CA ASP A 101 -1.91 0.88 -12.59
C ASP A 101 -1.40 0.81 -14.04
N PRO A 102 -2.22 0.34 -15.00
CA PRO A 102 -1.77 0.20 -16.38
C PRO A 102 -1.45 1.53 -17.06
N ASP A 103 -1.95 2.65 -16.52
CA ASP A 103 -1.71 3.97 -17.08
C ASP A 103 -0.49 4.66 -16.47
N ALA A 104 0.12 4.08 -15.41
CA ALA A 104 1.31 4.64 -14.80
C ALA A 104 2.57 4.24 -15.57
N PRO A 105 3.58 5.14 -15.67
CA PRO A 105 4.84 4.78 -16.30
C PRO A 105 5.60 3.73 -15.48
N GLU A 106 6.44 2.95 -16.14
CA GLU A 106 7.27 1.94 -15.48
C GLU A 106 8.16 2.59 -14.41
N GLY A 107 8.21 1.96 -13.24
CA GLY A 107 8.99 2.45 -12.11
C GLY A 107 8.39 3.65 -11.38
N ALA A 108 7.13 3.99 -11.66
CA ALA A 108 6.45 5.11 -10.99
C ALA A 108 6.32 4.89 -9.49
N GLU A 109 6.47 5.97 -8.74
CA GLU A 109 6.37 6.00 -7.28
C GLU A 109 5.11 6.73 -6.83
N VAL A 110 4.56 6.31 -5.68
CA VAL A 110 3.56 7.12 -4.98
C VAL A 110 4.30 8.23 -4.25
N PRO A 111 4.03 9.52 -4.53
CA PRO A 111 4.69 10.61 -3.81
C PRO A 111 4.32 10.59 -2.33
N ASP A 112 5.28 10.95 -1.47
CA ASP A 112 4.99 11.15 -0.05
C ASP A 112 4.50 12.58 0.16
N PRO A 113 3.22 12.80 0.50
CA PRO A 113 2.68 14.13 0.69
C PRO A 113 2.93 14.68 2.11
N TYR A 114 3.74 14.02 2.92
CA TYR A 114 4.03 14.45 4.29
C TYR A 114 4.51 15.90 4.29
N ASN A 115 3.88 16.75 5.10
CA ASN A 115 4.06 18.21 5.09
C ASN A 115 3.59 18.90 3.80
N GLY A 116 2.88 18.18 2.92
CA GLY A 116 2.30 18.77 1.72
C GLY A 116 0.97 19.47 1.97
N ARG A 117 0.41 20.03 0.89
CA ARG A 117 -0.90 20.70 0.93
C ARG A 117 -2.03 19.67 0.78
N PRO A 118 -3.28 20.04 1.10
CA PRO A 118 -4.42 19.14 0.88
C PRO A 118 -4.51 18.61 -0.55
N GLU A 119 -4.16 19.41 -1.55
CA GLU A 119 -4.17 19.01 -2.96
C GLU A 119 -3.20 17.86 -3.24
N ASP A 120 -2.08 17.81 -2.53
CA ASP A 120 -1.09 16.75 -2.68
C ASP A 120 -1.65 15.40 -2.18
N TYR A 121 -2.46 15.43 -1.12
CA TYR A 121 -3.13 14.22 -0.62
C TYR A 121 -4.23 13.77 -1.57
N ALA A 122 -4.93 14.68 -2.22
CA ALA A 122 -5.93 14.34 -3.22
C ALA A 122 -5.29 13.65 -4.43
N GLU A 123 -4.14 14.13 -4.87
CA GLU A 123 -3.38 13.50 -5.96
C GLU A 123 -2.93 12.09 -5.59
N VAL A 124 -2.37 11.91 -4.39
CA VAL A 124 -1.96 10.59 -3.89
C VAL A 124 -3.17 9.64 -3.81
N PHE A 125 -4.30 10.13 -3.33
CA PHE A 125 -5.52 9.33 -3.27
C PHE A 125 -5.89 8.78 -4.66
N GLU A 126 -5.89 9.62 -5.69
CA GLU A 126 -6.24 9.19 -7.04
C GLU A 126 -5.26 8.16 -7.59
N LEU A 127 -3.96 8.38 -7.40
CA LEU A 127 -2.93 7.45 -7.85
C LEU A 127 -3.06 6.08 -7.17
N VAL A 128 -3.22 6.08 -5.86
CA VAL A 128 -3.33 4.85 -5.08
C VAL A 128 -4.65 4.12 -5.38
N GLN A 129 -5.74 4.86 -5.56
CA GLN A 129 -7.03 4.25 -5.92
C GLN A 129 -6.96 3.52 -7.27
N ALA A 130 -6.35 4.13 -8.29
CA ALA A 130 -6.20 3.50 -9.59
C ALA A 130 -5.35 2.23 -9.50
N ALA A 131 -4.25 2.29 -8.75
CA ALA A 131 -3.39 1.12 -8.52
C ALA A 131 -4.10 0.03 -7.72
N ALA A 132 -4.86 0.41 -6.70
CA ALA A 132 -5.63 -0.55 -5.89
C ALA A 132 -6.67 -1.30 -6.73
N ARG A 133 -7.34 -0.62 -7.64
CA ARG A 133 -8.27 -1.25 -8.58
C ARG A 133 -7.56 -2.26 -9.49
N GLY A 134 -6.41 -1.88 -10.03
CA GLY A 134 -5.61 -2.76 -10.87
C GLY A 134 -5.12 -3.99 -10.12
N LEU A 135 -4.64 -3.81 -8.90
CA LEU A 135 -4.18 -4.90 -8.05
C LEU A 135 -5.34 -5.84 -7.68
N ALA A 136 -6.47 -5.30 -7.25
CA ALA A 136 -7.65 -6.09 -6.92
C ALA A 136 -8.11 -6.93 -8.11
N GLY A 137 -8.11 -6.36 -9.31
CA GLY A 137 -8.45 -7.07 -10.54
C GLY A 137 -7.50 -8.23 -10.84
N ARG A 138 -6.20 -8.04 -10.64
CA ARG A 138 -5.21 -9.10 -10.81
C ARG A 138 -5.38 -10.23 -9.79
N LEU A 139 -5.67 -9.88 -8.53
CA LEU A 139 -5.92 -10.87 -7.49
C LEU A 139 -7.19 -11.67 -7.80
N ALA A 140 -8.24 -11.00 -8.27
CA ALA A 140 -9.48 -11.68 -8.67
C ALA A 140 -9.24 -12.70 -9.78
N ALA A 141 -8.37 -12.38 -10.75
CA ALA A 141 -8.05 -13.27 -11.86
C ALA A 141 -7.29 -14.53 -11.41
N LYS A 142 -6.59 -14.48 -10.27
CA LYS A 142 -5.80 -15.59 -9.73
C LYS A 142 -6.57 -16.46 -8.74
N LEU A 143 -7.71 -16.01 -8.28
CA LEU A 143 -8.48 -16.70 -7.22
C LEU A 143 -9.76 -17.40 -7.77
#